data_ce8cffaef436f7cbdd660ef1abcce4da
#
_entry.id   ce8cffaef436f7cbdd660ef1abcce4da
#
_cell.length_a   1.000
_cell.length_b   1.000
_cell.length_c   1.000
_cell.angle_alpha   90.00
_cell.angle_beta   90.00
_cell.angle_gamma   90.00
#
_symmetry.space_group_name_H-M   'P 1'
#
loop_
_entity.id
_entity.type
_entity.pdbx_description
1 polymer ?
#
loop_
_entity_poly.entity_id
_entity_poly.type
_entity_poly.pdbx_seq_one_letter_code
_entity_poly.pdbx_strand_id
1 'polypeptide(L)'
;MSDILLSVIIPTYNVEKYIVECVDSLLRQISAPNEIIIVNDSSTDGTVALVEQHYSHLPQVKMITIANGGAGNARDKGVEVAQGQFVFFCDPDDVVADGLVSELTQVVENYPDTDLFCFNSSAYREDKPHITWPKVRHSLSGIQRPQDVLLALLHNGSYTSAAWNYVLRKTVIQQHHLRFVDRVHEDHNFTLSVFMKCKQAWVTQQTYYKQRIRSGSLTNSSKSPTFFFQRYNAFIATFNTLCSSRAESELKKALEKAYLIHSFRLMIYLSLYNQTPVPEYVLNAIRYLGRRIKASSLKEWLLLNSPETFILLQSHKVKKELKRVP
;
A
#
# COMPACT_ATOMS: atom_id res chain seq x y z
N MET A 1 -8.02 14.03 25.85
CA MET A 1 -7.79 13.23 24.62
C MET A 1 -8.26 14.10 23.48
N SER A 2 -7.64 14.05 22.34
CA SER A 2 -8.09 14.80 21.16
C SER A 2 -9.47 14.26 20.72
N ASP A 3 -10.45 15.15 20.49
CA ASP A 3 -11.76 14.78 19.95
C ASP A 3 -11.68 14.41 18.46
N ILE A 4 -10.51 14.59 17.84
CA ILE A 4 -10.24 14.28 16.44
C ILE A 4 -10.07 12.76 16.28
N LEU A 5 -10.99 12.14 15.52
CA LEU A 5 -10.94 10.69 15.26
C LEU A 5 -9.88 10.36 14.21
N LEU A 6 -9.86 11.07 13.08
CA LEU A 6 -9.04 10.71 11.92
C LEU A 6 -8.21 11.90 11.42
N SER A 7 -6.92 11.67 11.20
CA SER A 7 -6.05 12.53 10.41
C SER A 7 -5.77 11.87 9.07
N VAL A 8 -6.16 12.51 7.97
CA VAL A 8 -5.79 12.08 6.62
C VAL A 8 -4.51 12.79 6.21
N ILE A 9 -3.48 12.04 5.85
CA ILE A 9 -2.17 12.56 5.45
C ILE A 9 -1.99 12.38 3.95
N ILE A 10 -1.76 13.47 3.22
CA ILE A 10 -1.61 13.51 1.77
C ILE A 10 -0.18 13.98 1.42
N PRO A 11 0.75 13.04 1.12
CA PRO A 11 2.09 13.41 0.65
C PRO A 11 2.00 13.99 -0.76
N THR A 12 2.44 15.21 -0.97
CA THR A 12 2.10 16.00 -2.16
C THR A 12 3.34 16.53 -2.84
N TYR A 13 3.53 16.21 -4.13
CA TYR A 13 4.60 16.74 -4.98
C TYR A 13 4.16 16.82 -6.44
N ASN A 14 4.04 18.03 -7.00
CA ASN A 14 3.70 18.31 -8.39
C ASN A 14 2.43 17.54 -8.87
N VAL A 15 1.29 17.84 -8.25
CA VAL A 15 0.00 17.16 -8.50
C VAL A 15 -1.15 18.15 -8.73
N GLU A 16 -0.86 19.31 -9.32
CA GLU A 16 -1.85 20.37 -9.58
C GLU A 16 -3.13 19.88 -10.28
N LYS A 17 -3.02 18.83 -11.12
CA LYS A 17 -4.16 18.26 -11.86
C LYS A 17 -5.12 17.43 -11.01
N TYR A 18 -4.68 16.98 -9.83
CA TYR A 18 -5.39 15.93 -9.08
C TYR A 18 -5.76 16.32 -7.66
N ILE A 19 -4.98 17.21 -7.05
CA ILE A 19 -5.07 17.52 -5.61
C ILE A 19 -6.47 17.99 -5.20
N VAL A 20 -7.14 18.78 -6.03
CA VAL A 20 -8.49 19.29 -5.72
C VAL A 20 -9.50 18.14 -5.68
N GLU A 21 -9.51 17.24 -6.67
CA GLU A 21 -10.41 16.08 -6.68
C GLU A 21 -10.17 15.15 -5.50
N CYS A 22 -8.90 14.93 -5.15
CA CYS A 22 -8.52 14.12 -3.99
C CYS A 22 -9.07 14.71 -2.68
N VAL A 23 -8.78 15.98 -2.39
CA VAL A 23 -9.22 16.66 -1.16
C VAL A 23 -10.75 16.77 -1.10
N ASP A 24 -11.40 17.10 -2.21
CA ASP A 24 -12.86 17.17 -2.30
C ASP A 24 -13.52 15.83 -2.04
N SER A 25 -12.90 14.71 -2.46
CA SER A 25 -13.42 13.37 -2.18
C SER A 25 -13.44 13.05 -0.68
N LEU A 26 -12.50 13.60 0.06
CA LEU A 26 -12.45 13.47 1.52
C LEU A 26 -13.45 14.41 2.21
N LEU A 27 -13.58 15.64 1.74
CA LEU A 27 -14.51 16.64 2.30
C LEU A 27 -15.99 16.32 2.05
N ARG A 28 -16.31 15.57 1.00
CA ARG A 28 -17.68 15.12 0.73
C ARG A 28 -18.18 13.99 1.64
N GLN A 29 -17.33 13.41 2.48
CA GLN A 29 -17.74 12.35 3.42
C GLN A 29 -18.83 12.87 4.37
N ILE A 30 -19.85 12.05 4.68
CA ILE A 30 -20.96 12.40 5.58
C ILE A 30 -20.44 12.85 6.95
N SER A 31 -19.43 12.15 7.44
CA SER A 31 -18.60 12.55 8.58
C SER A 31 -17.24 12.91 8.04
N ALA A 32 -17.03 14.14 7.64
CA ALA A 32 -15.72 14.58 7.11
C ALA A 32 -14.58 14.19 8.07
N PRO A 33 -13.39 13.84 7.54
CA PRO A 33 -12.23 13.66 8.37
C PRO A 33 -12.04 14.87 9.29
N ASN A 34 -11.69 14.64 10.53
CA ASN A 34 -11.50 15.74 11.48
C ASN A 34 -10.36 16.67 11.07
N GLU A 35 -9.32 16.12 10.42
CA GLU A 35 -8.31 16.94 9.76
C GLU A 35 -7.74 16.28 8.51
N ILE A 36 -7.37 17.10 7.54
CA ILE A 36 -6.63 16.74 6.34
C ILE A 36 -5.30 17.48 6.40
N ILE A 37 -4.20 16.74 6.35
CA ILE A 37 -2.83 17.28 6.41
C ILE A 37 -2.18 17.05 5.05
N ILE A 38 -2.07 18.13 4.28
CA ILE A 38 -1.37 18.14 3.00
C ILE A 38 0.10 18.43 3.29
N VAL A 39 0.97 17.47 3.00
CA VAL A 39 2.41 17.64 3.20
C VAL A 39 3.06 17.89 1.85
N ASN A 40 3.28 19.17 1.55
CA ASN A 40 3.93 19.62 0.33
C ASN A 40 5.44 19.38 0.38
N ASP A 41 5.92 18.47 -0.44
CA ASP A 41 7.34 18.07 -0.56
C ASP A 41 8.09 18.98 -1.57
N SER A 42 7.94 20.31 -1.42
CA SER A 42 8.54 21.34 -2.30
C SER A 42 8.04 21.29 -3.74
N SER A 43 6.72 21.26 -3.97
CA SER A 43 6.13 21.33 -5.31
C SER A 43 6.55 22.62 -6.03
N THR A 44 6.76 22.50 -7.35
CA THR A 44 7.19 23.58 -8.25
C THR A 44 6.14 23.95 -9.30
N ASP A 45 5.02 23.22 -9.34
CA ASP A 45 3.85 23.51 -10.19
C ASP A 45 2.78 24.33 -9.43
N GLY A 46 1.57 24.42 -9.96
CA GLY A 46 0.45 25.14 -9.35
C GLY A 46 -0.17 24.48 -8.11
N THR A 47 0.36 23.38 -7.61
CA THR A 47 -0.23 22.61 -6.49
C THR A 47 -0.49 23.45 -5.25
N VAL A 48 0.52 24.22 -4.79
CA VAL A 48 0.40 25.05 -3.58
C VAL A 48 -0.67 26.12 -3.75
N ALA A 49 -0.63 26.84 -4.87
CA ALA A 49 -1.61 27.90 -5.16
C ALA A 49 -3.06 27.38 -5.20
N LEU A 50 -3.28 26.18 -5.78
CA LEU A 50 -4.60 25.55 -5.80
C LEU A 50 -5.07 25.17 -4.39
N VAL A 51 -4.21 24.58 -3.56
CA VAL A 51 -4.57 24.24 -2.18
C VAL A 51 -4.92 25.48 -1.37
N GLU A 52 -4.13 26.54 -1.48
CA GLU A 52 -4.40 27.82 -0.80
C GLU A 52 -5.70 28.45 -1.28
N GLN A 53 -5.94 28.49 -2.58
CA GLN A 53 -7.14 29.04 -3.18
C GLN A 53 -8.42 28.33 -2.74
N HIS A 54 -8.39 26.99 -2.72
CA HIS A 54 -9.60 26.19 -2.47
C HIS A 54 -9.84 25.91 -0.98
N TYR A 55 -8.80 25.81 -0.15
CA TYR A 55 -8.94 25.25 1.19
C TYR A 55 -8.41 26.10 2.34
N SER A 56 -7.76 27.25 2.09
CA SER A 56 -7.20 28.10 3.16
C SER A 56 -8.24 28.59 4.17
N HIS A 57 -9.51 28.65 3.77
CA HIS A 57 -10.63 29.04 4.64
C HIS A 57 -11.21 27.91 5.48
N LEU A 58 -10.76 26.66 5.29
CA LEU A 58 -11.24 25.45 5.97
C LEU A 58 -10.28 25.07 7.11
N PRO A 59 -10.68 25.24 8.39
CA PRO A 59 -9.77 25.00 9.52
C PRO A 59 -9.35 23.52 9.67
N GLN A 60 -10.12 22.58 9.09
CA GLN A 60 -9.80 21.16 9.09
C GLN A 60 -8.77 20.78 8.01
N VAL A 61 -8.42 21.65 7.07
CA VAL A 61 -7.39 21.42 6.05
C VAL A 61 -6.15 22.20 6.39
N LYS A 62 -5.05 21.52 6.61
CA LYS A 62 -3.75 22.12 6.93
C LYS A 62 -2.74 21.75 5.87
N MET A 63 -1.96 22.71 5.40
CA MET A 63 -0.82 22.43 4.55
C MET A 63 0.48 22.78 5.29
N ILE A 64 1.44 21.86 5.24
CA ILE A 64 2.83 22.09 5.68
C ILE A 64 3.76 21.86 4.50
N THR A 65 4.78 22.70 4.38
CA THR A 65 5.82 22.55 3.34
C THR A 65 7.11 22.07 3.98
N ILE A 66 7.72 21.07 3.38
CA ILE A 66 9.00 20.48 3.81
C ILE A 66 10.02 20.54 2.67
N ALA A 67 11.30 20.41 2.99
CA ALA A 67 12.33 20.18 1.98
C ALA A 67 12.09 18.85 1.28
N ASN A 68 12.32 18.81 -0.04
CA ASN A 68 12.07 17.60 -0.83
C ASN A 68 12.83 16.39 -0.27
N GLY A 69 12.08 15.39 0.18
CA GLY A 69 12.58 14.19 0.83
C GLY A 69 11.81 12.92 0.45
N GLY A 70 10.88 13.05 -0.50
CA GLY A 70 10.07 11.94 -1.02
C GLY A 70 8.85 11.61 -0.17
N ALA A 71 7.98 10.76 -0.73
CA ALA A 71 6.67 10.45 -0.17
C ALA A 71 6.73 9.82 1.23
N GLY A 72 7.75 9.02 1.52
CA GLY A 72 7.94 8.42 2.84
C GLY A 72 8.21 9.47 3.92
N ASN A 73 9.15 10.40 3.65
CA ASN A 73 9.43 11.52 4.54
C ASN A 73 8.21 12.42 4.74
N ALA A 74 7.47 12.70 3.67
CA ALA A 74 6.25 13.49 3.75
C ALA A 74 5.19 12.81 4.62
N ARG A 75 4.99 11.49 4.50
CA ARG A 75 4.08 10.73 5.37
C ARG A 75 4.52 10.77 6.84
N ASP A 76 5.81 10.59 7.12
CA ASP A 76 6.34 10.68 8.49
C ASP A 76 6.12 12.06 9.09
N LYS A 77 6.38 13.14 8.33
CA LYS A 77 6.11 14.51 8.78
C LYS A 77 4.62 14.77 9.02
N GLY A 78 3.75 14.21 8.21
CA GLY A 78 2.31 14.24 8.45
C GLY A 78 1.91 13.57 9.76
N VAL A 79 2.48 12.39 10.07
CA VAL A 79 2.23 11.69 11.35
C VAL A 79 2.70 12.51 12.55
N GLU A 80 3.82 13.22 12.44
CA GLU A 80 4.36 14.05 13.53
C GLU A 80 3.40 15.16 13.96
N VAL A 81 2.66 15.76 13.01
CA VAL A 81 1.71 16.85 13.29
C VAL A 81 0.26 16.40 13.42
N ALA A 82 -0.05 15.15 13.09
CA ALA A 82 -1.39 14.57 13.16
C ALA A 82 -1.92 14.55 14.60
N GLN A 83 -3.18 14.98 14.79
CA GLN A 83 -3.85 15.02 16.09
C GLN A 83 -4.89 13.90 16.28
N GLY A 84 -5.32 13.27 15.19
CA GLY A 84 -6.31 12.20 15.21
C GLY A 84 -5.86 10.95 15.96
N GLN A 85 -6.83 10.22 16.48
CA GLN A 85 -6.61 8.90 17.11
C GLN A 85 -6.14 7.89 16.06
N PHE A 86 -6.62 8.04 14.82
CA PHE A 86 -6.26 7.22 13.66
C PHE A 86 -5.60 8.08 12.58
N VAL A 87 -4.78 7.42 11.76
CA VAL A 87 -4.12 8.00 10.59
C VAL A 87 -4.52 7.21 9.35
N PHE A 88 -4.83 7.94 8.28
CA PHE A 88 -5.05 7.40 6.95
C PHE A 88 -4.10 8.09 5.98
N PHE A 89 -3.34 7.32 5.21
CA PHE A 89 -2.51 7.86 4.14
C PHE A 89 -3.30 7.81 2.83
N CYS A 90 -3.39 8.94 2.14
CA CYS A 90 -4.06 9.04 0.85
C CYS A 90 -3.10 9.61 -0.19
N ASP A 91 -2.91 8.92 -1.31
CA ASP A 91 -2.08 9.45 -2.39
C ASP A 91 -2.83 10.61 -3.10
N PRO A 92 -2.15 11.69 -3.48
CA PRO A 92 -2.79 12.95 -3.91
C PRO A 92 -3.46 12.88 -5.29
N ASP A 93 -3.25 11.82 -6.03
CA ASP A 93 -3.84 11.56 -7.35
C ASP A 93 -4.99 10.53 -7.33
N ASP A 94 -5.39 10.08 -6.14
CA ASP A 94 -6.42 9.07 -5.92
C ASP A 94 -7.71 9.67 -5.33
N VAL A 95 -8.76 8.86 -5.23
CA VAL A 95 -10.09 9.28 -4.77
C VAL A 95 -10.59 8.33 -3.69
N VAL A 96 -11.18 8.89 -2.63
CA VAL A 96 -11.81 8.14 -1.54
C VAL A 96 -13.33 8.13 -1.72
N ALA A 97 -13.93 6.94 -1.70
CA ALA A 97 -15.38 6.79 -1.79
C ALA A 97 -16.06 7.14 -0.47
N ASP A 98 -17.32 7.55 -0.55
CA ASP A 98 -18.14 7.91 0.61
C ASP A 98 -18.31 6.75 1.58
N GLY A 99 -18.45 7.07 2.86
CA GLY A 99 -18.76 6.10 3.92
C GLY A 99 -17.56 5.59 4.72
N LEU A 100 -16.31 5.83 4.30
CA LEU A 100 -15.11 5.40 5.04
C LEU A 100 -15.11 5.91 6.49
N VAL A 101 -15.30 7.22 6.67
CA VAL A 101 -15.24 7.85 8.00
C VAL A 101 -16.43 7.42 8.86
N SER A 102 -17.62 7.30 8.26
CA SER A 102 -18.82 6.85 8.96
C SER A 102 -18.68 5.41 9.47
N GLU A 103 -18.20 4.48 8.63
CA GLU A 103 -17.97 3.10 9.08
C GLU A 103 -16.85 3.02 10.11
N LEU A 104 -15.74 3.75 9.92
CA LEU A 104 -14.67 3.82 10.91
C LEU A 104 -15.19 4.27 12.28
N THR A 105 -16.02 5.32 12.31
CA THR A 105 -16.62 5.83 13.55
C THR A 105 -17.44 4.73 14.25
N GLN A 106 -18.34 4.07 13.53
CA GLN A 106 -19.15 2.97 14.07
C GLN A 106 -18.29 1.81 14.59
N VAL A 107 -17.21 1.49 13.86
CA VAL A 107 -16.30 0.41 14.24
C VAL A 107 -15.57 0.76 15.54
N VAL A 108 -15.06 1.99 15.65
CA VAL A 108 -14.32 2.41 16.85
C VAL A 108 -15.23 2.50 18.08
N GLU A 109 -16.48 2.93 17.90
CA GLU A 109 -17.48 2.96 19.00
C GLU A 109 -17.85 1.56 19.48
N ASN A 110 -18.03 0.60 18.59
CA ASN A 110 -18.42 -0.77 18.94
C ASN A 110 -17.24 -1.69 19.27
N TYR A 111 -16.05 -1.40 18.76
CA TYR A 111 -14.83 -2.19 18.90
C TYR A 111 -13.62 -1.28 19.19
N PRO A 112 -13.55 -0.68 20.40
CA PRO A 112 -12.57 0.35 20.74
C PRO A 112 -11.10 -0.13 20.68
N ASP A 113 -10.87 -1.44 20.75
CA ASP A 113 -9.54 -2.05 20.65
C ASP A 113 -9.04 -2.22 19.20
N THR A 114 -9.82 -1.77 18.21
CA THR A 114 -9.40 -1.82 16.80
C THR A 114 -8.17 -0.96 16.57
N ASP A 115 -7.08 -1.58 16.13
CA ASP A 115 -5.85 -0.90 15.74
C ASP A 115 -5.79 -0.62 14.24
N LEU A 116 -6.40 -1.50 13.44
CA LEU A 116 -6.29 -1.50 11.99
C LEU A 116 -7.67 -1.67 11.35
N PHE A 117 -8.07 -0.73 10.50
CA PHE A 117 -9.32 -0.80 9.74
C PHE A 117 -8.97 -1.03 8.25
N CYS A 118 -9.27 -2.23 7.76
CA CYS A 118 -8.96 -2.69 6.41
C CYS A 118 -10.19 -2.69 5.52
N PHE A 119 -10.03 -2.28 4.26
CA PHE A 119 -11.10 -2.16 3.26
C PHE A 119 -10.62 -2.58 1.87
N ASN A 120 -11.57 -2.86 0.98
CA ASN A 120 -11.27 -3.15 -0.41
C ASN A 120 -10.92 -1.86 -1.19
N SER A 121 -10.13 -2.02 -2.24
CA SER A 121 -9.82 -0.94 -3.17
C SER A 121 -9.99 -1.39 -4.62
N SER A 122 -10.25 -0.43 -5.48
CA SER A 122 -10.31 -0.60 -6.92
C SER A 122 -9.28 0.30 -7.61
N ALA A 123 -9.01 0.03 -8.88
CA ALA A 123 -8.23 0.91 -9.73
C ALA A 123 -9.02 1.25 -10.99
N TYR A 124 -8.72 2.39 -11.60
CA TYR A 124 -9.26 2.83 -12.88
C TYR A 124 -8.20 3.56 -13.71
N ARG A 125 -8.35 3.53 -15.01
CA ARG A 125 -7.47 4.31 -15.89
C ARG A 125 -8.01 5.73 -16.07
N GLU A 126 -7.13 6.71 -16.05
CA GLU A 126 -7.49 8.11 -16.23
C GLU A 126 -8.21 8.37 -17.58
N ASP A 127 -7.77 7.72 -18.65
CA ASP A 127 -8.37 7.82 -19.98
C ASP A 127 -9.70 7.06 -20.14
N LYS A 128 -10.03 6.17 -19.21
CA LYS A 128 -11.26 5.35 -19.18
C LYS A 128 -11.79 5.20 -17.75
N PRO A 129 -12.24 6.28 -17.09
CA PRO A 129 -12.57 6.26 -15.65
C PRO A 129 -13.77 5.39 -15.28
N HIS A 130 -14.63 5.07 -16.25
CA HIS A 130 -15.76 4.15 -16.07
C HIS A 130 -15.35 2.67 -16.01
N ILE A 131 -14.14 2.32 -16.43
CA ILE A 131 -13.62 0.95 -16.36
C ILE A 131 -12.82 0.80 -15.07
N THR A 132 -13.37 0.05 -14.11
CA THR A 132 -12.74 -0.23 -12.84
C THR A 132 -12.43 -1.70 -12.66
N TRP A 133 -11.38 -2.01 -11.91
CA TRP A 133 -11.07 -3.38 -11.51
C TRP A 133 -10.59 -3.44 -10.06
N PRO A 134 -10.79 -4.58 -9.37
CA PRO A 134 -10.33 -4.74 -8.00
C PRO A 134 -8.81 -4.62 -7.91
N LYS A 135 -8.33 -3.87 -6.90
CA LYS A 135 -6.90 -3.73 -6.57
C LYS A 135 -6.55 -4.52 -5.33
N VAL A 136 -7.29 -4.31 -4.24
CA VAL A 136 -7.21 -5.10 -3.02
C VAL A 136 -8.60 -5.69 -2.74
N ARG A 137 -8.64 -7.00 -2.47
CA ARG A 137 -9.84 -7.72 -2.06
C ARG A 137 -9.56 -8.54 -0.82
N HIS A 138 -10.23 -8.22 0.24
CA HIS A 138 -10.19 -9.02 1.44
C HIS A 138 -11.12 -10.24 1.30
N SER A 139 -10.65 -11.40 1.75
CA SER A 139 -11.44 -12.62 1.86
C SER A 139 -11.98 -12.87 3.27
N LEU A 140 -11.52 -12.07 4.24
CA LEU A 140 -11.97 -12.06 5.62
C LEU A 140 -12.89 -10.86 5.87
N SER A 141 -13.69 -10.90 6.94
CA SER A 141 -14.54 -9.78 7.36
C SER A 141 -14.72 -9.75 8.88
N GLY A 142 -15.12 -8.59 9.42
CA GLY A 142 -15.28 -8.36 10.85
C GLY A 142 -13.96 -8.32 11.61
N ILE A 143 -13.98 -8.67 12.90
CA ILE A 143 -12.79 -8.68 13.76
C ILE A 143 -11.86 -9.82 13.37
N GLN A 144 -10.58 -9.50 13.18
CA GLN A 144 -9.55 -10.44 12.75
C GLN A 144 -8.22 -10.16 13.47
N ARG A 145 -7.33 -11.16 13.52
CA ARG A 145 -5.91 -10.90 13.80
C ARG A 145 -5.27 -10.27 12.57
N PRO A 146 -4.53 -9.17 12.68
CA PRO A 146 -3.89 -8.52 11.53
C PRO A 146 -3.00 -9.47 10.71
N GLN A 147 -2.31 -10.39 11.38
CA GLN A 147 -1.44 -11.39 10.73
C GLN A 147 -2.24 -12.38 9.86
N ASP A 148 -3.46 -12.74 10.24
CA ASP A 148 -4.34 -13.58 9.43
C ASP A 148 -4.83 -12.81 8.20
N VAL A 149 -5.13 -11.52 8.35
CA VAL A 149 -5.48 -10.63 7.23
C VAL A 149 -4.32 -10.55 6.23
N LEU A 150 -3.09 -10.33 6.71
CA LEU A 150 -1.89 -10.31 5.88
C LEU A 150 -1.71 -11.63 5.13
N LEU A 151 -1.84 -12.76 5.83
CA LEU A 151 -1.70 -14.09 5.23
C LEU A 151 -2.74 -14.33 4.14
N ALA A 152 -4.00 -13.94 4.40
CA ALA A 152 -5.09 -14.06 3.43
C ALA A 152 -4.84 -13.21 2.17
N LEU A 153 -4.36 -11.96 2.32
CA LEU A 153 -4.00 -11.08 1.20
C LEU A 153 -2.84 -11.64 0.36
N LEU A 154 -1.83 -12.22 1.01
CA LEU A 154 -0.71 -12.86 0.32
C LEU A 154 -1.16 -14.10 -0.48
N HIS A 155 -2.05 -14.92 0.08
CA HIS A 155 -2.56 -16.13 -0.56
C HIS A 155 -3.48 -15.83 -1.75
N ASN A 156 -4.37 -14.85 -1.62
CA ASN A 156 -5.31 -14.48 -2.70
C ASN A 156 -4.69 -13.57 -3.77
N GLY A 157 -3.43 -13.14 -3.56
CA GLY A 157 -2.70 -12.29 -4.51
C GLY A 157 -3.15 -10.82 -4.51
N SER A 158 -3.87 -10.38 -3.48
CA SER A 158 -4.32 -8.98 -3.30
C SER A 158 -3.40 -8.14 -2.42
N TYR A 159 -2.33 -8.73 -1.88
CA TYR A 159 -1.38 -7.97 -1.07
C TYR A 159 -0.68 -6.88 -1.88
N THR A 160 -0.64 -5.70 -1.32
CA THR A 160 0.22 -4.59 -1.76
C THR A 160 0.82 -3.92 -0.53
N SER A 161 2.02 -3.38 -0.66
CA SER A 161 2.69 -2.63 0.40
C SER A 161 2.14 -1.22 0.60
N ALA A 162 1.29 -0.74 -0.29
CA ALA A 162 0.80 0.63 -0.28
C ALA A 162 0.08 0.98 1.04
N ALA A 163 0.47 2.11 1.64
CA ALA A 163 -0.02 2.53 2.95
C ALA A 163 -1.48 3.03 2.94
N TRP A 164 -2.06 3.28 1.75
CA TRP A 164 -3.45 3.72 1.59
C TRP A 164 -4.50 2.59 1.68
N ASN A 165 -4.10 1.34 1.94
CA ASN A 165 -5.04 0.20 1.99
C ASN A 165 -5.74 0.03 3.34
N TYR A 166 -5.44 0.86 4.33
CA TYR A 166 -5.96 0.74 5.69
C TYR A 166 -5.90 2.07 6.44
N VAL A 167 -6.73 2.16 7.46
CA VAL A 167 -6.62 3.21 8.49
C VAL A 167 -5.96 2.59 9.73
N LEU A 168 -5.01 3.29 10.33
CA LEU A 168 -4.14 2.78 11.39
C LEU A 168 -4.26 3.63 12.66
N ARG A 169 -4.40 3.00 13.83
CA ARG A 169 -4.32 3.68 15.11
C ARG A 169 -2.95 4.34 15.32
N LYS A 170 -2.93 5.66 15.53
CA LYS A 170 -1.69 6.44 15.61
C LYS A 170 -0.75 5.96 16.73
N THR A 171 -1.29 5.52 17.86
CA THR A 171 -0.47 5.04 18.98
C THR A 171 0.37 3.80 18.61
N VAL A 172 -0.06 2.98 17.66
CA VAL A 172 0.75 1.84 17.15
C VAL A 172 2.02 2.36 16.46
N ILE A 173 1.91 3.42 15.64
CA ILE A 173 3.08 4.05 15.00
C ILE A 173 4.05 4.55 16.07
N GLN A 174 3.53 5.25 17.07
CA GLN A 174 4.33 5.87 18.14
C GLN A 174 5.02 4.84 19.04
N GLN A 175 4.27 3.84 19.54
CA GLN A 175 4.78 2.83 20.45
C GLN A 175 5.82 1.90 19.84
N HIS A 176 5.71 1.66 18.53
CA HIS A 176 6.61 0.77 17.81
C HIS A 176 7.62 1.52 16.92
N HIS A 177 7.64 2.86 17.01
CA HIS A 177 8.54 3.73 16.24
C HIS A 177 8.52 3.40 14.74
N LEU A 178 7.31 3.14 14.19
CA LEU A 178 7.16 2.81 12.79
C LEU A 178 7.47 4.04 11.94
N ARG A 179 8.33 3.87 10.94
CA ARG A 179 8.76 4.92 10.00
C ARG A 179 8.83 4.38 8.59
N PHE A 180 8.58 5.26 7.64
CA PHE A 180 8.91 4.98 6.26
C PHE A 180 10.43 5.01 6.08
N VAL A 181 10.97 4.12 5.26
CA VAL A 181 12.41 4.14 4.99
C VAL A 181 12.73 5.17 3.90
N ASP A 182 13.88 5.82 4.00
CA ASP A 182 14.34 6.79 3.02
C ASP A 182 14.88 6.06 1.77
N ARG A 183 13.97 5.60 0.91
CA ARG A 183 14.29 4.95 -0.37
C ARG A 183 13.04 4.80 -1.23
N VAL A 184 13.23 4.48 -2.51
CA VAL A 184 12.13 3.97 -3.36
C VAL A 184 11.60 2.65 -2.77
N HIS A 185 10.28 2.47 -2.77
CA HIS A 185 9.57 1.37 -2.08
C HIS A 185 9.68 1.47 -0.54
N GLU A 186 9.50 2.67 -0.03
CA GLU A 186 9.54 3.04 1.38
C GLU A 186 8.47 2.36 2.24
N ASP A 187 7.37 1.98 1.60
CA ASP A 187 6.16 1.44 2.21
C ASP A 187 6.23 -0.05 2.59
N HIS A 188 7.13 -0.83 1.98
CA HIS A 188 7.19 -2.29 2.15
C HIS A 188 7.37 -2.71 3.62
N ASN A 189 8.41 -2.17 4.26
CA ASN A 189 8.71 -2.52 5.66
C ASN A 189 7.70 -1.90 6.62
N PHE A 190 7.21 -0.70 6.32
CA PHE A 190 6.19 -0.02 7.12
C PHE A 190 4.91 -0.86 7.16
N THR A 191 4.35 -1.21 6.01
CA THR A 191 3.09 -1.98 5.92
C THR A 191 3.21 -3.36 6.55
N LEU A 192 4.30 -4.10 6.31
CA LEU A 192 4.52 -5.38 7.02
C LEU A 192 4.51 -5.16 8.52
N SER A 193 5.26 -4.17 9.01
CA SER A 193 5.38 -3.87 10.45
C SER A 193 4.03 -3.51 11.07
N VAL A 194 3.18 -2.76 10.36
CA VAL A 194 1.80 -2.47 10.78
C VAL A 194 1.05 -3.77 11.07
N PHE A 195 0.97 -4.69 10.11
CA PHE A 195 0.28 -5.97 10.30
C PHE A 195 0.88 -6.82 11.41
N MET A 196 2.20 -6.72 11.65
CA MET A 196 2.88 -7.50 12.69
C MET A 196 2.77 -6.89 14.09
N LYS A 197 2.47 -5.59 14.21
CA LYS A 197 2.43 -4.85 15.49
C LYS A 197 1.02 -4.55 15.97
N CYS A 198 0.05 -4.45 15.10
CA CYS A 198 -1.36 -4.32 15.46
C CYS A 198 -1.87 -5.58 16.15
N LYS A 199 -2.79 -5.42 17.10
CA LYS A 199 -3.40 -6.52 17.87
C LYS A 199 -4.73 -6.95 17.27
N GLN A 200 -5.54 -6.00 16.83
CA GLN A 200 -6.88 -6.24 16.31
C GLN A 200 -7.10 -5.46 15.02
N ALA A 201 -7.64 -6.14 14.01
CA ALA A 201 -8.09 -5.54 12.77
C ALA A 201 -9.61 -5.70 12.63
N TRP A 202 -10.25 -4.66 12.11
CA TRP A 202 -11.58 -4.74 11.48
C TRP A 202 -11.39 -4.83 9.96
N VAL A 203 -12.09 -5.75 9.33
CA VAL A 203 -12.06 -5.93 7.88
C VAL A 203 -13.46 -5.76 7.32
N THR A 204 -13.63 -4.78 6.42
CA THR A 204 -14.87 -4.58 5.67
C THR A 204 -14.74 -5.04 4.23
N GLN A 205 -15.87 -5.41 3.62
CA GLN A 205 -15.96 -5.74 2.19
C GLN A 205 -16.28 -4.52 1.32
N GLN A 206 -16.44 -3.34 1.93
CA GLN A 206 -16.67 -2.10 1.19
C GLN A 206 -15.42 -1.65 0.45
N THR A 207 -15.62 -1.00 -0.70
CA THR A 207 -14.54 -0.46 -1.53
C THR A 207 -14.47 1.05 -1.32
N TYR A 208 -13.51 1.49 -0.50
CA TYR A 208 -13.38 2.90 -0.14
C TYR A 208 -12.28 3.64 -0.90
N TYR A 209 -11.33 2.95 -1.51
CA TYR A 209 -10.23 3.59 -2.21
C TYR A 209 -10.24 3.29 -3.70
N LYS A 210 -10.05 4.32 -4.51
CA LYS A 210 -10.03 4.24 -5.98
C LYS A 210 -8.69 4.78 -6.48
N GLN A 211 -7.77 3.86 -6.79
CA GLN A 211 -6.46 4.19 -7.33
C GLN A 211 -6.57 4.63 -8.79
N ARG A 212 -6.05 5.81 -9.10
CA ARG A 212 -5.92 6.31 -10.46
C ARG A 212 -4.67 5.76 -11.12
N ILE A 213 -4.84 5.18 -12.31
CA ILE A 213 -3.74 4.74 -13.16
C ILE A 213 -3.57 5.78 -14.27
N ARG A 214 -2.50 6.56 -14.19
CA ARG A 214 -2.19 7.65 -15.14
C ARG A 214 -0.87 7.42 -15.86
N SER A 215 -0.68 8.06 -17.01
CA SER A 215 0.60 8.11 -17.68
C SER A 215 1.62 8.87 -16.83
N GLY A 216 2.86 8.41 -16.79
CA GLY A 216 3.93 9.04 -16.00
C GLY A 216 3.92 8.74 -14.49
N SER A 217 2.98 7.90 -13.99
CA SER A 217 3.06 7.45 -12.60
C SER A 217 4.24 6.48 -12.42
N LEU A 218 4.84 6.48 -11.22
CA LEU A 218 5.91 5.53 -10.86
C LEU A 218 5.48 4.07 -11.05
N THR A 219 4.20 3.79 -10.87
CA THR A 219 3.64 2.43 -11.02
C THR A 219 3.60 1.98 -12.47
N ASN A 220 3.40 2.88 -13.45
CA ASN A 220 3.15 2.55 -14.86
C ASN A 220 4.30 2.90 -15.81
N SER A 221 5.34 3.60 -15.36
CA SER A 221 6.53 3.86 -16.16
C SER A 221 7.31 2.56 -16.43
N SER A 222 8.06 2.51 -17.55
CA SER A 222 9.00 1.42 -17.81
C SER A 222 10.00 1.32 -16.67
N LYS A 223 10.27 0.09 -16.20
CA LYS A 223 11.11 -0.14 -15.03
C LYS A 223 12.56 -0.29 -15.43
N SER A 224 13.42 0.58 -14.89
CA SER A 224 14.86 0.49 -15.06
C SER A 224 15.46 -0.69 -14.27
N PRO A 225 16.66 -1.16 -14.62
CA PRO A 225 17.40 -2.13 -13.79
C PRO A 225 17.56 -1.69 -12.34
N THR A 226 17.76 -0.38 -12.11
CA THR A 226 17.87 0.22 -10.77
C THR A 226 16.55 0.06 -9.99
N PHE A 227 15.40 0.25 -10.62
CA PHE A 227 14.10 0.03 -10.00
C PHE A 227 13.95 -1.43 -9.53
N PHE A 228 14.30 -2.41 -10.38
CA PHE A 228 14.26 -3.83 -9.99
C PHE A 228 15.16 -4.13 -8.81
N PHE A 229 16.37 -3.59 -8.82
CA PHE A 229 17.32 -3.79 -7.72
C PHE A 229 16.84 -3.17 -6.40
N GLN A 230 16.32 -1.95 -6.44
CA GLN A 230 15.75 -1.28 -5.27
C GLN A 230 14.55 -2.06 -4.71
N ARG A 231 13.66 -2.56 -5.58
CA ARG A 231 12.52 -3.38 -5.15
C ARG A 231 12.95 -4.71 -4.54
N TYR A 232 13.95 -5.35 -5.11
CA TYR A 232 14.53 -6.56 -4.53
C TYR A 232 15.11 -6.29 -3.14
N ASN A 233 15.86 -5.20 -2.97
CA ASN A 233 16.40 -4.82 -1.66
C ASN A 233 15.29 -4.52 -0.63
N ALA A 234 14.23 -3.82 -1.06
CA ALA A 234 13.07 -3.59 -0.20
C ALA A 234 12.43 -4.92 0.22
N PHE A 235 12.25 -5.86 -0.71
CA PHE A 235 11.74 -7.19 -0.44
C PHE A 235 12.60 -7.96 0.57
N ILE A 236 13.92 -8.04 0.37
CA ILE A 236 14.84 -8.76 1.28
C ILE A 236 14.84 -8.12 2.68
N ALA A 237 14.89 -6.79 2.76
CA ALA A 237 14.86 -6.09 4.05
C ALA A 237 13.56 -6.37 4.82
N THR A 238 12.43 -6.34 4.12
CA THR A 238 11.11 -6.62 4.70
C THR A 238 10.98 -8.08 5.13
N PHE A 239 11.50 -9.01 4.33
CA PHE A 239 11.55 -10.43 4.69
C PHE A 239 12.40 -10.68 5.94
N ASN A 240 13.55 -10.02 6.07
CA ASN A 240 14.38 -10.10 7.28
C ASN A 240 13.65 -9.56 8.52
N THR A 241 12.88 -8.48 8.39
CA THR A 241 12.02 -7.98 9.46
C THR A 241 10.97 -9.02 9.89
N LEU A 242 10.34 -9.70 8.92
CA LEU A 242 9.40 -10.78 9.19
C LEU A 242 10.08 -11.95 9.92
N CYS A 243 11.24 -12.40 9.46
CA CYS A 243 12.03 -13.47 10.09
C CYS A 243 12.46 -13.14 11.52
N SER A 244 12.69 -11.87 11.83
CA SER A 244 13.08 -11.39 13.16
C SER A 244 11.88 -11.14 14.08
N SER A 245 10.65 -11.23 13.59
CA SER A 245 9.45 -10.99 14.37
C SER A 245 9.20 -12.09 15.43
N ARG A 246 8.49 -11.72 16.53
CA ARG A 246 8.10 -12.63 17.62
C ARG A 246 6.70 -13.23 17.40
N ALA A 247 6.36 -13.57 16.16
CA ALA A 247 5.08 -14.23 15.90
C ALA A 247 5.10 -15.71 16.34
N GLU A 248 3.92 -16.28 16.54
CA GLU A 248 3.72 -17.72 16.75
C GLU A 248 4.40 -18.53 15.65
N SER A 249 5.11 -19.64 16.02
CA SER A 249 6.04 -20.32 15.11
C SER A 249 5.37 -20.82 13.82
N GLU A 250 4.17 -21.40 13.88
CA GLU A 250 3.48 -21.93 12.69
C GLU A 250 2.93 -20.78 11.80
N LEU A 251 2.33 -19.75 12.39
CA LEU A 251 1.87 -18.57 11.67
C LEU A 251 3.04 -17.83 11.01
N LYS A 252 4.17 -17.70 11.71
CA LYS A 252 5.38 -17.10 11.18
C LYS A 252 5.90 -17.83 9.95
N LYS A 253 6.01 -19.18 10.02
CA LYS A 253 6.41 -20.02 8.87
C LYS A 253 5.47 -19.84 7.69
N ALA A 254 4.15 -19.79 7.94
CA ALA A 254 3.15 -19.57 6.90
C ALA A 254 3.31 -18.18 6.24
N LEU A 255 3.52 -17.13 7.03
CA LEU A 255 3.75 -15.78 6.55
C LEU A 255 5.07 -15.67 5.76
N GLU A 256 6.17 -16.23 6.28
CA GLU A 256 7.45 -16.26 5.59
C GLU A 256 7.34 -16.92 4.21
N LYS A 257 6.70 -18.10 4.16
CA LYS A 257 6.43 -18.80 2.91
C LYS A 257 5.59 -17.97 1.95
N ALA A 258 4.44 -17.46 2.42
CA ALA A 258 3.51 -16.72 1.58
C ALA A 258 4.14 -15.42 1.05
N TYR A 259 4.90 -14.70 1.89
CA TYR A 259 5.59 -13.47 1.51
C TYR A 259 6.69 -13.73 0.46
N LEU A 260 7.51 -14.78 0.62
CA LEU A 260 8.51 -15.17 -0.37
C LEU A 260 7.89 -15.52 -1.71
N ILE A 261 6.85 -16.38 -1.72
CA ILE A 261 6.15 -16.78 -2.94
C ILE A 261 5.54 -15.56 -3.64
N HIS A 262 4.87 -14.67 -2.88
CA HIS A 262 4.28 -13.45 -3.41
C HIS A 262 5.35 -12.56 -4.06
N SER A 263 6.44 -12.29 -3.36
CA SER A 263 7.50 -11.39 -3.80
C SER A 263 8.27 -11.92 -5.01
N PHE A 264 8.60 -13.21 -5.05
CA PHE A 264 9.23 -13.84 -6.20
C PHE A 264 8.33 -13.79 -7.44
N ARG A 265 7.04 -14.13 -7.27
CA ARG A 265 6.07 -14.01 -8.37
C ARG A 265 5.98 -12.58 -8.88
N LEU A 266 5.90 -11.60 -7.97
CA LEU A 266 5.83 -10.19 -8.33
C LEU A 266 7.05 -9.75 -9.14
N MET A 267 8.28 -10.12 -8.74
CA MET A 267 9.51 -9.78 -9.46
C MET A 267 9.53 -10.42 -10.86
N ILE A 268 9.11 -11.67 -10.98
CA ILE A 268 9.00 -12.35 -12.28
C ILE A 268 7.96 -11.67 -13.17
N TYR A 269 6.76 -11.40 -12.68
CA TYR A 269 5.72 -10.73 -13.48
C TYR A 269 6.12 -9.33 -13.89
N LEU A 270 6.75 -8.54 -13.01
CA LEU A 270 7.26 -7.21 -13.37
C LEU A 270 8.27 -7.30 -14.52
N SER A 271 9.18 -8.27 -14.50
CA SER A 271 10.11 -8.50 -15.60
C SER A 271 9.40 -8.86 -16.90
N LEU A 272 8.45 -9.79 -16.83
CA LEU A 272 7.69 -10.24 -18.00
C LEU A 272 6.85 -9.12 -18.62
N TYR A 273 6.13 -8.33 -17.81
CA TYR A 273 5.33 -7.19 -18.31
C TYR A 273 6.21 -6.06 -18.88
N ASN A 274 7.41 -5.86 -18.34
CA ASN A 274 8.38 -4.92 -18.92
C ASN A 274 9.21 -5.51 -20.06
N GLN A 275 8.94 -6.76 -20.48
CA GLN A 275 9.64 -7.48 -21.55
C GLN A 275 11.16 -7.53 -21.33
N THR A 276 11.58 -7.63 -20.06
CA THR A 276 12.99 -7.73 -19.64
C THR A 276 13.27 -9.12 -19.07
N PRO A 277 14.51 -9.63 -19.16
CA PRO A 277 14.89 -10.84 -18.46
C PRO A 277 14.68 -10.69 -16.95
N VAL A 278 14.32 -11.78 -16.27
CA VAL A 278 14.32 -11.82 -14.81
C VAL A 278 15.76 -11.70 -14.32
N PRO A 279 16.07 -10.73 -13.44
CA PRO A 279 17.45 -10.54 -12.98
C PRO A 279 18.03 -11.78 -12.29
N GLU A 280 19.31 -12.08 -12.55
CA GLU A 280 19.97 -13.28 -12.02
C GLU A 280 20.00 -13.32 -10.49
N TYR A 281 20.11 -12.17 -9.81
CA TYR A 281 20.03 -12.12 -8.35
C TYR A 281 18.66 -12.55 -7.80
N VAL A 282 17.58 -12.36 -8.55
CA VAL A 282 16.24 -12.86 -8.20
C VAL A 282 16.19 -14.37 -8.34
N LEU A 283 16.71 -14.92 -9.46
CA LEU A 283 16.77 -16.37 -9.67
C LEU A 283 17.61 -17.05 -8.61
N ASN A 284 18.75 -16.49 -8.25
CA ASN A 284 19.62 -17.01 -7.19
C ASN A 284 18.94 -16.97 -5.82
N ALA A 285 18.19 -15.90 -5.51
CA ALA A 285 17.39 -15.85 -4.28
C ALA A 285 16.29 -16.91 -4.26
N ILE A 286 15.59 -17.15 -5.37
CA ILE A 286 14.60 -18.22 -5.48
C ILE A 286 15.26 -19.59 -5.21
N ARG A 287 16.38 -19.89 -5.87
CA ARG A 287 17.10 -21.16 -5.69
C ARG A 287 17.62 -21.35 -4.26
N TYR A 288 18.09 -20.28 -3.62
CA TYR A 288 18.63 -20.35 -2.26
C TYR A 288 17.54 -20.42 -1.19
N LEU A 289 16.59 -19.49 -1.20
CA LEU A 289 15.50 -19.43 -0.19
C LEU A 289 14.44 -20.47 -0.45
N GLY A 290 14.15 -20.79 -1.72
CA GLY A 290 13.14 -21.77 -2.12
C GLY A 290 13.41 -23.19 -1.59
N ARG A 291 14.68 -23.58 -1.43
CA ARG A 291 15.07 -24.90 -0.86
C ARG A 291 14.57 -25.11 0.56
N ARG A 292 14.26 -24.03 1.28
CA ARG A 292 13.78 -24.08 2.68
C ARG A 292 12.25 -24.11 2.76
N ILE A 293 11.56 -24.03 1.63
CA ILE A 293 10.10 -23.91 1.57
C ILE A 293 9.51 -25.17 0.95
N LYS A 294 8.60 -25.81 1.67
CA LYS A 294 7.80 -26.90 1.12
C LYS A 294 6.67 -26.34 0.24
N ALA A 295 6.68 -26.66 -1.04
CA ALA A 295 5.62 -26.28 -1.96
C ALA A 295 4.28 -26.96 -1.59
N SER A 296 3.18 -26.20 -1.72
CA SER A 296 1.81 -26.69 -1.48
C SER A 296 1.05 -26.99 -2.79
N SER A 297 1.62 -26.62 -3.93
CA SER A 297 1.02 -26.84 -5.25
C SER A 297 2.10 -27.05 -6.31
N LEU A 298 1.74 -27.62 -7.45
CA LEU A 298 2.63 -27.76 -8.61
C LEU A 298 3.16 -26.40 -9.08
N LYS A 299 2.34 -25.36 -9.03
CA LYS A 299 2.73 -24.00 -9.42
C LYS A 299 3.80 -23.42 -8.48
N GLU A 300 3.65 -23.63 -7.18
CA GLU A 300 4.68 -23.26 -6.19
C GLU A 300 5.95 -24.10 -6.38
N TRP A 301 5.79 -25.39 -6.62
CA TRP A 301 6.91 -26.27 -6.84
C TRP A 301 7.74 -25.84 -8.06
N LEU A 302 7.09 -25.53 -9.18
CA LEU A 302 7.76 -24.99 -10.37
C LEU A 302 8.50 -23.68 -10.06
N LEU A 303 7.83 -22.73 -9.37
CA LEU A 303 8.45 -21.48 -8.99
C LEU A 303 9.75 -21.68 -8.18
N LEU A 304 9.71 -22.57 -7.19
CA LEU A 304 10.79 -22.74 -6.22
C LEU A 304 11.91 -23.67 -6.72
N ASN A 305 11.60 -24.68 -7.54
CA ASN A 305 12.53 -25.73 -7.95
C ASN A 305 12.92 -25.70 -9.43
N SER A 306 12.14 -25.02 -10.27
CA SER A 306 12.39 -24.87 -11.71
C SER A 306 11.91 -23.48 -12.19
N PRO A 307 12.51 -22.39 -11.65
CA PRO A 307 12.05 -21.04 -11.94
C PRO A 307 12.07 -20.70 -13.44
N GLU A 308 13.01 -21.24 -14.21
CA GLU A 308 13.07 -21.05 -15.66
C GLU A 308 11.85 -21.62 -16.36
N THR A 309 11.42 -22.83 -15.98
CA THR A 309 10.19 -23.46 -16.50
C THR A 309 8.96 -22.66 -16.08
N PHE A 310 8.90 -22.18 -14.83
CA PHE A 310 7.84 -21.32 -14.36
C PHE A 310 7.77 -20.03 -15.20
N ILE A 311 8.90 -19.35 -15.44
CA ILE A 311 9.01 -18.14 -16.25
C ILE A 311 8.54 -18.40 -17.69
N LEU A 312 8.97 -19.50 -18.30
CA LEU A 312 8.55 -19.87 -19.65
C LEU A 312 7.04 -20.01 -19.75
N LEU A 313 6.41 -20.72 -18.82
CA LEU A 313 4.96 -20.90 -18.78
C LEU A 313 4.21 -19.58 -18.56
N GLN A 314 4.70 -18.72 -17.65
CA GLN A 314 4.07 -17.42 -17.42
C GLN A 314 4.29 -16.43 -18.58
N SER A 315 5.42 -16.51 -19.28
CA SER A 315 5.69 -15.63 -20.42
C SER A 315 4.68 -15.77 -21.55
N HIS A 316 4.23 -17.00 -21.83
CA HIS A 316 3.17 -17.26 -22.81
C HIS A 316 1.84 -16.63 -22.40
N LYS A 317 1.50 -16.67 -21.10
CA LYS A 317 0.29 -16.04 -20.58
C LYS A 317 0.36 -14.53 -20.67
N VAL A 318 1.44 -13.92 -20.19
CA VAL A 318 1.65 -12.47 -20.25
C VAL A 318 1.64 -11.95 -21.67
N LYS A 319 2.31 -12.63 -22.61
CA LYS A 319 2.29 -12.26 -24.05
C LYS A 319 0.87 -12.26 -24.62
N LYS A 320 0.00 -13.23 -24.22
CA LYS A 320 -1.41 -13.22 -24.65
C LYS A 320 -2.19 -12.06 -24.03
N GLU A 321 -1.93 -11.72 -22.80
CA GLU A 321 -2.56 -10.58 -22.11
C GLU A 321 -2.15 -9.24 -22.74
N LEU A 322 -0.86 -9.04 -23.01
CA LEU A 322 -0.33 -7.83 -23.66
C LEU A 322 -0.90 -7.61 -25.08
N LYS A 323 -1.21 -8.70 -25.81
CA LYS A 323 -1.85 -8.61 -27.14
C LYS A 323 -3.35 -8.28 -27.07
N ARG A 324 -4.01 -8.42 -25.91
CA ARG A 324 -5.45 -8.15 -25.72
C ARG A 324 -5.73 -6.74 -25.17
N VAL A 325 -4.69 -6.06 -24.74
CA VAL A 325 -4.80 -4.65 -24.32
C VAL A 325 -4.62 -3.81 -25.57
N PRO A 326 -5.68 -3.11 -26.05
CA PRO A 326 -5.61 -2.22 -27.22
C PRO A 326 -4.75 -1.00 -26.93
#